data_f4f38d2d45ed303c4b95e414d97f9167
#
_entry.id   f4f38d2d45ed303c4b95e414d97f9167
#
_cell.length_a   1.000
_cell.length_b   1.000
_cell.length_c   1.000
_cell.angle_alpha   90.00
_cell.angle_beta   90.00
_cell.angle_gamma   90.00
#
_symmetry.space_group_name_H-M   'P 1'
#
loop_
_entity.id
_entity.type
_entity.pdbx_description
1 polymer ?
#
loop_
_entity_poly.entity_id
_entity_poly.type
_entity_poly.pdbx_seq_one_letter_code
_entity_poly.pdbx_strand_id
1 'polypeptide(L)'
;MKPADARPEDRALQDDMRWLASLLGRVIQRLQGDAVFRAVEDLRVACRARRRGDPTAPSLRDLLSKVDALPFEIAAPTARAFTVFFFLINTAEQVHRVRRR
;
A
#
# COMPACT_ATOMS: atom_id res chain seq x y z
N MET A 1 -5.08 -3.86 20.55
CA MET A 1 -5.02 -5.28 20.17
C MET A 1 -3.75 -5.53 19.37
N LYS A 2 -3.06 -6.59 19.67
CA LYS A 2 -1.80 -6.93 19.00
C LYS A 2 -2.09 -7.56 17.65
N PRO A 3 -1.24 -7.31 16.63
CA PRO A 3 -1.40 -7.98 15.34
C PRO A 3 -1.38 -9.51 15.45
N ALA A 4 -0.70 -10.03 16.46
CA ALA A 4 -0.65 -11.47 16.71
C ALA A 4 -2.03 -12.06 17.06
N ASP A 5 -2.97 -11.21 17.45
CA ASP A 5 -4.33 -11.64 17.79
C ASP A 5 -5.22 -11.80 16.57
N ALA A 6 -4.70 -11.55 15.37
CA ALA A 6 -5.44 -11.74 14.14
C ALA A 6 -5.83 -13.21 14.00
N ARG A 7 -7.04 -13.44 13.51
CA ARG A 7 -7.55 -14.79 13.31
C ARG A 7 -6.74 -15.53 12.24
N PRO A 8 -6.62 -16.86 12.33
CA PRO A 8 -5.90 -17.62 11.30
C PRO A 8 -6.40 -17.37 9.88
N GLU A 9 -7.71 -17.21 9.70
CA GLU A 9 -8.28 -16.94 8.39
C GLU A 9 -7.86 -15.56 7.86
N ASP A 10 -7.56 -14.61 8.76
CA ASP A 10 -7.10 -13.28 8.37
C ASP A 10 -5.62 -13.27 8.01
N ARG A 11 -4.85 -14.25 8.49
CA ARG A 11 -3.45 -14.40 8.10
C ARG A 11 -3.30 -14.68 6.62
N ALA A 12 -4.18 -15.51 6.06
CA ALA A 12 -4.13 -15.81 4.64
C ALA A 12 -4.28 -14.54 3.81
N LEU A 13 -5.20 -13.65 4.22
CA LEU A 13 -5.37 -12.36 3.55
C LEU A 13 -4.14 -11.47 3.72
N GLN A 14 -3.59 -11.39 4.93
CA GLN A 14 -2.39 -10.60 5.20
C GLN A 14 -1.20 -11.09 4.37
N ASP A 15 -1.03 -12.41 4.29
CA ASP A 15 0.05 -13.01 3.51
C ASP A 15 -0.12 -12.71 2.02
N ASP A 16 -1.34 -12.81 1.50
CA ASP A 16 -1.65 -12.47 0.10
C ASP A 16 -1.34 -11.01 -0.19
N MET A 17 -1.77 -10.12 0.71
CA MET A 17 -1.53 -8.68 0.54
C MET A 17 -0.05 -8.35 0.58
N ARG A 18 0.69 -9.00 1.47
CA ARG A 18 2.13 -8.81 1.59
C ARG A 18 2.86 -9.29 0.34
N TRP A 19 2.46 -10.45 -0.17
CA TRP A 19 3.03 -11.00 -1.40
C TRP A 19 2.75 -10.10 -2.60
N LEU A 20 1.49 -9.65 -2.74
CA LEU A 20 1.09 -8.75 -3.82
C LEU A 20 1.84 -7.42 -3.75
N ALA A 21 1.99 -6.86 -2.55
CA ALA A 21 2.72 -5.61 -2.36
C ALA A 21 4.18 -5.77 -2.76
N SER A 22 4.83 -6.88 -2.38
CA SER A 22 6.21 -7.15 -2.75
C SER A 22 6.37 -7.31 -4.25
N LEU A 23 5.46 -8.05 -4.87
CA LEU A 23 5.48 -8.27 -6.32
C LEU A 23 5.30 -6.94 -7.06
N LEU A 24 4.30 -6.16 -6.66
CA LEU A 24 4.02 -4.87 -7.27
C LEU A 24 5.21 -3.91 -7.10
N GLY A 25 5.83 -3.91 -5.92
CA GLY A 25 7.01 -3.10 -5.67
C GLY A 25 8.13 -3.41 -6.65
N ARG A 26 8.40 -4.69 -6.90
CA ARG A 26 9.43 -5.10 -7.86
C ARG A 26 9.08 -4.67 -9.29
N VAL A 27 7.82 -4.81 -9.66
CA VAL A 27 7.37 -4.40 -11.00
C VAL A 27 7.52 -2.88 -11.17
N ILE A 28 7.13 -2.10 -10.17
CA ILE A 28 7.25 -0.65 -10.20
C ILE A 28 8.71 -0.24 -10.33
N GLN A 29 9.58 -0.84 -9.52
CA GLN A 29 11.00 -0.53 -9.54
C GLN A 29 11.61 -0.82 -10.91
N ARG A 30 11.23 -1.93 -11.52
CA ARG A 30 11.73 -2.35 -12.83
C ARG A 30 11.23 -1.45 -13.96
N LEU A 31 9.94 -1.09 -13.94
CA LEU A 31 9.30 -0.39 -15.05
C LEU A 31 9.34 1.13 -14.90
N GLN A 32 9.29 1.65 -13.69
CA GLN A 32 9.16 3.08 -13.42
C GLN A 32 10.39 3.69 -12.76
N GLY A 33 11.29 2.86 -12.28
CA GLY A 33 12.53 3.34 -11.66
C GLY A 33 12.42 3.52 -10.15
N ASP A 34 13.57 3.83 -9.54
CA ASP A 34 13.68 3.90 -8.08
C ASP A 34 12.93 5.08 -7.47
N ALA A 35 12.87 6.21 -8.17
CA ALA A 35 12.22 7.41 -7.64
C ALA A 35 10.72 7.16 -7.43
N VAL A 36 10.05 6.54 -8.41
CA VAL A 36 8.64 6.19 -8.29
C VAL A 36 8.45 5.12 -7.23
N PHE A 37 9.32 4.12 -7.19
CA PHE A 37 9.24 3.07 -6.18
C PHE A 37 9.32 3.65 -4.77
N ARG A 38 10.27 4.56 -4.52
CA ARG A 38 10.41 5.21 -3.20
C ARG A 38 9.19 6.04 -2.84
N ALA A 39 8.65 6.79 -3.80
CA ALA A 39 7.46 7.59 -3.55
C ALA A 39 6.28 6.72 -3.14
N VAL A 40 6.07 5.59 -3.83
CA VAL A 40 5.01 4.64 -3.50
C VAL A 40 5.24 4.03 -2.12
N GLU A 41 6.47 3.61 -1.83
CA GLU A 41 6.81 3.01 -0.53
C GLU A 41 6.61 3.98 0.62
N ASP A 42 7.05 5.22 0.48
CA ASP A 42 6.91 6.24 1.51
C ASP A 42 5.44 6.49 1.83
N LEU A 43 4.61 6.62 0.80
CA LEU A 43 3.19 6.83 0.99
C LEU A 43 2.50 5.60 1.60
N ARG A 44 2.89 4.41 1.17
CA ARG A 44 2.34 3.17 1.71
C ARG A 44 2.63 3.04 3.20
N VAL A 45 3.87 3.31 3.59
CA VAL A 45 4.29 3.24 5.00
C VAL A 45 3.53 4.28 5.82
N ALA A 46 3.41 5.51 5.31
CA ALA A 46 2.70 6.56 6.00
C ALA A 46 1.21 6.25 6.18
N CYS A 47 0.57 5.70 5.14
CA CYS A 47 -0.84 5.30 5.22
C CYS A 47 -1.05 4.17 6.22
N ARG A 48 -0.12 3.22 6.27
CA ARG A 48 -0.18 2.12 7.24
C ARG A 48 -0.06 2.67 8.67
N ALA A 49 0.88 3.59 8.91
CA ALA A 49 1.05 4.19 10.22
C ALA A 49 -0.22 4.92 10.67
N ARG A 50 -0.88 5.65 9.77
CA ARG A 50 -2.14 6.31 10.10
C ARG A 50 -3.23 5.31 10.47
N ARG A 51 -3.36 4.22 9.73
CA ARG A 51 -4.38 3.20 10.04
C ARG A 51 -4.15 2.53 11.38
N ARG A 52 -2.89 2.44 11.81
CA ARG A 52 -2.54 1.89 13.12
C ARG A 52 -2.77 2.87 14.27
N GLY A 53 -3.08 4.12 13.95
CA GLY A 53 -3.25 5.15 14.97
C GLY A 53 -1.95 5.63 15.58
N ASP A 54 -0.83 5.48 14.85
CA ASP A 54 0.48 5.94 15.30
C ASP A 54 0.46 7.46 15.48
N PRO A 55 0.76 7.98 16.69
CA PRO A 55 0.72 9.42 16.91
C PRO A 55 1.78 10.20 16.13
N THR A 56 2.83 9.52 15.66
CA THR A 56 3.86 10.16 14.85
C THR A 56 3.55 10.12 13.35
N ALA A 57 2.44 9.47 12.96
CA ALA A 57 2.07 9.34 11.56
C ALA A 57 1.72 10.72 10.98
N PRO A 58 2.08 10.98 9.71
CA PRO A 58 1.71 12.23 9.05
C PRO A 58 0.18 12.35 8.94
N SER A 59 -0.30 13.59 9.00
CA SER A 59 -1.71 13.87 8.75
C SER A 59 -2.03 13.66 7.28
N LEU A 60 -3.33 13.55 6.97
CA LEU A 60 -3.76 13.47 5.56
C LEU A 60 -3.29 14.70 4.77
N ARG A 61 -3.36 15.88 5.39
CA ARG A 61 -2.88 17.11 4.76
C ARG A 61 -1.39 17.01 4.42
N ASP A 62 -0.58 16.48 5.35
CA ASP A 62 0.85 16.31 5.11
C ASP A 62 1.11 15.33 3.96
N LEU A 63 0.35 14.25 3.88
CA LEU A 63 0.47 13.29 2.79
C LEU A 63 0.11 13.91 1.44
N LEU A 64 -0.96 14.69 1.40
CA LEU A 64 -1.36 15.38 0.18
C LEU A 64 -0.31 16.40 -0.25
N SER A 65 0.28 17.12 0.72
CA SER A 65 1.36 18.06 0.43
C SER A 65 2.57 17.37 -0.16
N LYS A 66 2.92 16.19 0.34
CA LYS A 66 4.03 15.42 -0.20
C LYS A 66 3.77 14.99 -1.65
N VAL A 67 2.55 14.57 -1.93
CA VAL A 67 2.17 14.19 -3.31
C VAL A 67 2.25 15.41 -4.23
N ASP A 68 1.72 16.55 -3.77
CA ASP A 68 1.75 17.79 -4.57
C ASP A 68 3.17 18.28 -4.85
N ALA A 69 4.10 17.99 -3.94
CA ALA A 69 5.50 18.39 -4.09
C ALA A 69 6.27 17.51 -5.07
N LEU A 70 5.72 16.36 -5.46
CA LEU A 70 6.42 15.47 -6.40
C LEU A 70 6.42 16.08 -7.82
N PRO A 71 7.54 15.94 -8.55
CA PRO A 71 7.52 16.29 -9.98
C PRO A 71 6.46 15.48 -10.72
N PHE A 72 5.90 16.05 -11.77
CA PHE A 72 4.84 15.39 -12.53
C PHE A 72 5.26 14.01 -13.03
N GLU A 73 6.52 13.87 -13.47
CA GLU A 73 7.05 12.61 -13.97
C GLU A 73 7.05 11.51 -12.92
N ILE A 74 7.07 11.90 -11.64
CA ILE A 74 7.00 10.95 -10.52
C ILE A 74 5.56 10.81 -10.03
N ALA A 75 4.83 11.93 -9.94
CA ALA A 75 3.48 11.94 -9.39
C ALA A 75 2.50 11.10 -10.20
N ALA A 76 2.53 11.20 -11.53
CA ALA A 76 1.60 10.49 -12.40
C ALA A 76 1.77 8.95 -12.29
N PRO A 77 2.98 8.40 -12.46
CA PRO A 77 3.15 6.95 -12.28
C PRO A 77 2.93 6.50 -10.84
N THR A 78 3.22 7.35 -9.84
CA THR A 78 2.93 7.04 -8.44
C THR A 78 1.43 6.87 -8.22
N ALA A 79 0.62 7.79 -8.74
CA ALA A 79 -0.84 7.71 -8.64
C ALA A 79 -1.38 6.45 -9.32
N ARG A 80 -0.85 6.10 -10.48
CA ARG A 80 -1.26 4.88 -11.19
C ARG A 80 -0.90 3.63 -10.38
N ALA A 81 0.28 3.61 -9.79
CA ALA A 81 0.73 2.49 -8.96
C ALA A 81 -0.21 2.31 -7.76
N PHE A 82 -0.61 3.39 -7.11
CA PHE A 82 -1.56 3.34 -6.01
C PHE A 82 -2.92 2.80 -6.45
N THR A 83 -3.39 3.22 -7.61
CA THR A 83 -4.67 2.72 -8.15
C THR A 83 -4.62 1.21 -8.35
N VAL A 84 -3.54 0.72 -8.95
CA VAL A 84 -3.35 -0.73 -9.14
C VAL A 84 -3.26 -1.44 -7.79
N PHE A 85 -2.53 -0.87 -6.86
CA PHE A 85 -2.37 -1.45 -5.52
C PHE A 85 -3.72 -1.60 -4.82
N PHE A 86 -4.55 -0.56 -4.82
CA PHE A 86 -5.88 -0.62 -4.23
C PHE A 86 -6.77 -1.63 -4.92
N PHE A 87 -6.68 -1.73 -6.23
CA PHE A 87 -7.43 -2.73 -6.99
C PHE A 87 -7.04 -4.15 -6.55
N LEU A 88 -5.75 -4.40 -6.40
CA LEU A 88 -5.25 -5.71 -5.98
C LEU A 88 -5.67 -6.03 -4.55
N ILE A 89 -5.64 -5.06 -3.64
CA ILE A 89 -6.09 -5.25 -2.27
C ILE A 89 -7.57 -5.63 -2.24
N ASN A 90 -8.39 -4.91 -2.99
CA ASN A 90 -9.82 -5.20 -3.05
C ASN A 90 -10.08 -6.59 -3.60
N THR A 91 -9.33 -6.98 -4.63
CA THR A 91 -9.45 -8.32 -5.21
C THR A 91 -9.05 -9.38 -4.19
N ALA A 92 -7.96 -9.19 -3.47
CA ALA A 92 -7.50 -10.13 -2.45
C ALA A 92 -8.56 -10.27 -1.34
N GLU A 93 -9.17 -9.18 -0.92
CA GLU A 93 -10.22 -9.20 0.09
C GLU A 93 -11.43 -10.01 -0.39
N GLN A 94 -11.83 -9.85 -1.65
CA GLN A 94 -12.95 -10.60 -2.20
C GLN A 94 -12.65 -12.09 -2.29
N VAL A 95 -11.46 -12.45 -2.74
CA VAL A 95 -11.03 -13.84 -2.77
C VAL A 95 -11.03 -14.43 -1.36
N HIS A 96 -10.57 -13.66 -0.38
CA HIS A 96 -10.56 -14.09 1.00
C HIS A 96 -11.98 -14.35 1.52
N ARG A 97 -12.94 -13.48 1.21
CA ARG A 97 -14.33 -13.68 1.60
C ARG A 97 -14.91 -14.97 1.02
N VAL A 98 -14.59 -15.24 -0.24
CA VAL A 98 -15.05 -16.48 -0.89
C VAL A 98 -14.45 -17.69 -0.19
N ARG A 99 -13.17 -17.66 0.16
CA ARG A 99 -12.52 -18.78 0.86
C ARG A 99 -13.12 -19.04 2.23
N ARG A 100 -13.68 -18.01 2.89
CA ARG A 100 -14.27 -18.14 4.22
C ARG A 100 -15.68 -18.71 4.21
N ARG A 101 -16.34 -18.81 3.08
CA ARG A 101 -17.69 -19.36 2.98
C ARG A 101 -17.70 -20.92 3.00
#